data_c652402842f332a22eaa0512ddf8a033
#
_entry.id   c652402842f332a22eaa0512ddf8a033
#
_cell.length_a   1.000
_cell.length_b   1.000
_cell.length_c   1.000
_cell.angle_alpha   90.00
_cell.angle_beta   90.00
_cell.angle_gamma   90.00
#
_symmetry.space_group_name_H-M   'P 1'
#
loop_
_entity.id
_entity.type
_entity.pdbx_description
1 polymer ?
#
loop_
_entity_poly.entity_id
_entity_poly.type
_entity_poly.pdbx_seq_one_letter_code
_entity_poly.pdbx_strand_id
1 'polypeptide(L)'
;MILQERVKLLLFVLLSISLNSFSTNTKFYNISDTYGITSGEAFSICKDQYGFIWTSTKTGILRVTEGDCRNYELPCRTTDFVFVKLTYSNSQLFSYTNNGQIFHYDEPTDQFFFLTDLREETDNSHITIGTIVADTSNVLWIASSIGLFKYENNILTKIPQTEEDIKHLTFYDDNHLFYITSAGISLLNISTSESRLLYSNTTEDFFQVPSLYYDDQLKRLWIGTGSAGLFYYDIIRKSLSDIPIRNFPKQPILAIRKDAKN
;
A
#
# COMPACT_ATOMS: atom_id res chain seq x y z
N MET A 1 12.49 7.04 -61.85
CA MET A 1 11.63 5.85 -61.64
C MET A 1 12.23 4.86 -60.62
N ILE A 2 13.47 4.40 -60.76
CA ILE A 2 14.09 3.41 -59.84
C ILE A 2 14.27 3.92 -58.41
N LEU A 3 14.55 5.20 -58.20
CA LEU A 3 14.72 5.79 -56.85
C LEU A 3 13.40 5.88 -56.09
N GLN A 4 12.29 6.17 -56.75
CA GLN A 4 10.97 6.21 -56.10
C GLN A 4 10.48 4.83 -55.66
N GLU A 5 10.78 3.79 -56.40
CA GLU A 5 10.44 2.42 -56.02
C GLU A 5 11.27 1.92 -54.83
N ARG A 6 12.54 2.29 -54.73
CA ARG A 6 13.39 1.98 -53.62
C ARG A 6 12.90 2.68 -52.33
N VAL A 7 12.47 3.94 -52.41
CA VAL A 7 11.91 4.69 -51.30
C VAL A 7 10.60 4.07 -50.78
N LYS A 8 9.73 3.65 -51.71
CA LYS A 8 8.48 2.96 -51.36
C LYS A 8 8.74 1.61 -50.69
N LEU A 9 9.72 0.85 -51.15
CA LEU A 9 10.09 -0.41 -50.55
C LEU A 9 10.70 -0.21 -49.13
N LEU A 10 11.53 0.82 -48.96
CA LEU A 10 12.10 1.17 -47.65
C LEU A 10 11.01 1.62 -46.64
N LEU A 11 10.06 2.43 -47.10
CA LEU A 11 8.88 2.83 -46.30
C LEU A 11 8.00 1.63 -45.94
N PHE A 12 7.78 0.68 -46.82
CA PHE A 12 7.03 -0.52 -46.56
C PHE A 12 7.70 -1.44 -45.55
N VAL A 13 9.02 -1.60 -45.64
CA VAL A 13 9.83 -2.37 -44.68
C VAL A 13 9.83 -1.68 -43.32
N LEU A 14 9.97 -0.36 -43.23
CA LEU A 14 9.86 0.40 -42.00
C LEU A 14 8.47 0.30 -41.37
N LEU A 15 7.41 0.35 -42.18
CA LEU A 15 6.03 0.16 -41.69
C LEU A 15 5.78 -1.27 -41.18
N SER A 16 6.34 -2.29 -41.83
CA SER A 16 6.18 -3.69 -41.40
C SER A 16 6.95 -4.00 -40.12
N ILE A 17 8.05 -3.29 -39.83
CA ILE A 17 8.78 -3.41 -38.55
C ILE A 17 8.01 -2.75 -37.40
N SER A 18 7.31 -1.65 -37.66
CA SER A 18 6.51 -0.95 -36.64
C SER A 18 5.21 -1.66 -36.25
N LEU A 19 4.78 -2.66 -37.02
CA LEU A 19 3.56 -3.45 -36.76
C LEU A 19 3.80 -4.68 -35.88
N ASN A 20 5.06 -4.98 -35.50
CA ASN A 20 5.33 -5.98 -34.48
C ASN A 20 5.05 -5.41 -33.09
N SER A 21 3.77 -5.22 -32.81
CA SER A 21 3.28 -5.07 -31.44
C SER A 21 3.53 -6.39 -30.71
N PHE A 22 4.57 -6.46 -29.89
CA PHE A 22 4.79 -7.58 -28.98
C PHE A 22 3.66 -7.53 -27.95
N SER A 23 2.55 -8.17 -28.26
CA SER A 23 1.57 -8.53 -27.24
C SER A 23 2.26 -9.56 -26.33
N THR A 24 2.75 -9.11 -25.19
CA THR A 24 3.12 -10.02 -24.12
C THR A 24 1.84 -10.64 -23.62
N ASN A 25 1.56 -11.89 -24.00
CA ASN A 25 0.49 -12.67 -23.42
C ASN A 25 0.82 -12.86 -21.93
N THR A 26 0.28 -11.98 -21.09
CA THR A 26 0.37 -12.12 -19.64
C THR A 26 -0.46 -13.34 -19.25
N LYS A 27 0.22 -14.38 -18.82
CA LYS A 27 -0.45 -15.58 -18.29
C LYS A 27 -0.78 -15.33 -16.83
N PHE A 28 -2.04 -15.48 -16.49
CA PHE A 28 -2.49 -15.50 -15.10
C PHE A 28 -2.55 -16.94 -14.61
N TYR A 29 -1.96 -17.20 -13.47
CA TYR A 29 -2.01 -18.50 -12.79
C TYR A 29 -2.80 -18.33 -11.51
N ASN A 30 -3.75 -19.23 -11.27
CA ASN A 30 -4.45 -19.29 -10.00
C ASN A 30 -3.54 -19.97 -8.96
N ILE A 31 -3.09 -19.20 -7.99
CA ILE A 31 -2.22 -19.69 -6.91
C ILE A 31 -2.94 -20.76 -6.08
N SER A 32 -4.24 -20.61 -5.85
CA SER A 32 -5.03 -21.57 -5.08
C SER A 32 -5.03 -22.95 -5.74
N ASP A 33 -5.19 -23.00 -7.06
CA ASP A 33 -5.17 -24.28 -7.79
C ASP A 33 -3.78 -24.92 -7.81
N THR A 34 -2.73 -24.09 -7.86
CA THR A 34 -1.35 -24.57 -7.94
C THR A 34 -0.86 -25.14 -6.60
N TYR A 35 -1.24 -24.53 -5.49
CA TYR A 35 -0.72 -24.86 -4.16
C TYR A 35 -1.78 -25.45 -3.21
N GLY A 36 -2.99 -25.72 -3.67
CA GLY A 36 -4.06 -26.28 -2.85
C GLY A 36 -4.56 -25.35 -1.75
N ILE A 37 -4.48 -24.01 -1.97
CA ILE A 37 -4.89 -23.01 -0.99
C ILE A 37 -6.41 -22.99 -0.94
N THR A 38 -6.99 -23.28 0.21
CA THR A 38 -8.45 -23.33 0.40
C THR A 38 -9.09 -21.96 0.69
N SER A 39 -8.29 -20.94 1.00
CA SER A 39 -8.77 -19.59 1.26
C SER A 39 -8.93 -18.82 -0.06
N GLY A 40 -10.18 -18.45 -0.39
CA GLY A 40 -10.51 -17.76 -1.66
C GLY A 40 -10.25 -16.25 -1.65
N GLU A 41 -9.97 -15.61 -0.49
CA GLU A 41 -9.81 -14.17 -0.36
C GLU A 41 -8.43 -13.80 0.16
N ALA A 42 -7.74 -12.93 -0.58
CA ALA A 42 -6.52 -12.27 -0.15
C ALA A 42 -6.84 -10.83 0.27
N PHE A 43 -6.47 -10.44 1.49
CA PHE A 43 -6.69 -9.09 2.01
C PHE A 43 -5.55 -8.14 1.71
N SER A 44 -4.33 -8.65 1.60
CA SER A 44 -3.16 -7.88 1.18
C SER A 44 -2.11 -8.77 0.55
N ILE A 45 -1.23 -8.13 -0.23
CA ILE A 45 -0.09 -8.78 -0.88
C ILE A 45 1.12 -7.85 -0.81
N CYS A 46 2.28 -8.40 -0.53
CA CYS A 46 3.56 -7.69 -0.64
C CYS A 46 4.65 -8.63 -1.14
N LYS A 47 5.76 -8.04 -1.56
CA LYS A 47 6.96 -8.76 -1.97
C LYS A 47 8.11 -8.33 -1.07
N ASP A 48 8.87 -9.29 -0.55
CA ASP A 48 10.05 -9.00 0.26
C ASP A 48 11.31 -8.80 -0.59
N GLN A 49 12.44 -8.51 0.07
CA GLN A 49 13.74 -8.28 -0.56
C GLN A 49 14.31 -9.52 -1.27
N TYR A 50 13.88 -10.72 -0.89
CA TYR A 50 14.31 -11.98 -1.50
C TYR A 50 13.45 -12.36 -2.70
N GLY A 51 12.38 -11.63 -2.95
CA GLY A 51 11.46 -11.88 -4.04
C GLY A 51 10.28 -12.78 -3.68
N PHE A 52 10.15 -13.22 -2.43
CA PHE A 52 9.02 -13.99 -1.97
C PHE A 52 7.74 -13.14 -1.96
N ILE A 53 6.66 -13.75 -2.38
CA ILE A 53 5.34 -13.12 -2.34
C ILE A 53 4.64 -13.54 -1.04
N TRP A 54 4.27 -12.55 -0.26
CA TRP A 54 3.50 -12.74 0.96
C TRP A 54 2.07 -12.28 0.73
N THR A 55 1.12 -13.06 1.19
CA THR A 55 -0.30 -12.70 1.14
C THR A 55 -0.99 -13.05 2.45
N SER A 56 -1.87 -12.16 2.91
CA SER A 56 -2.75 -12.44 4.03
C SER A 56 -4.09 -12.95 3.53
N THR A 57 -4.61 -13.95 4.22
CA THR A 57 -5.90 -14.57 3.97
C THR A 57 -6.72 -14.60 5.26
N LYS A 58 -7.93 -15.10 5.19
CA LYS A 58 -8.78 -15.29 6.38
C LYS A 58 -8.21 -16.34 7.35
N THR A 59 -7.40 -17.27 6.86
CA THR A 59 -6.88 -18.41 7.63
C THR A 59 -5.43 -18.26 8.06
N GLY A 60 -4.76 -17.16 7.69
CA GLY A 60 -3.35 -16.92 8.03
C GLY A 60 -2.59 -16.16 6.97
N ILE A 61 -1.29 -16.20 7.08
CA ILE A 61 -0.36 -15.57 6.15
C ILE A 61 0.32 -16.65 5.32
N LEU A 62 0.36 -16.45 4.01
CA LEU A 62 1.03 -17.36 3.08
C LEU A 62 2.29 -16.70 2.53
N ARG A 63 3.40 -17.44 2.50
CA ARG A 63 4.59 -17.11 1.72
C ARG A 63 4.66 -18.03 0.51
N VAL A 64 4.64 -17.44 -0.68
CA VAL A 64 4.69 -18.18 -1.94
C VAL A 64 6.07 -18.01 -2.58
N THR A 65 6.67 -19.13 -2.96
CA THR A 65 7.93 -19.22 -3.69
C THR A 65 7.73 -19.99 -5.00
N GLU A 66 8.79 -20.15 -5.81
CA GLU A 66 8.73 -20.90 -7.08
C GLU A 66 8.50 -22.43 -6.89
N GLY A 67 7.66 -22.90 -6.12
CA GLY A 67 7.38 -24.35 -5.97
C GLY A 67 6.89 -24.72 -4.60
N ASP A 68 6.78 -23.76 -3.70
CA ASP A 68 6.32 -24.01 -2.34
C ASP A 68 5.41 -22.89 -1.83
N CYS A 69 4.45 -23.24 -0.99
CA CYS A 69 3.58 -22.31 -0.30
C CYS A 69 3.54 -22.67 1.19
N ARG A 70 4.13 -21.80 2.00
CA ARG A 70 4.15 -21.98 3.45
C ARG A 70 3.08 -21.12 4.12
N ASN A 71 2.34 -21.74 5.04
CA ASN A 71 1.35 -21.05 5.88
C ASN A 71 1.96 -20.70 7.23
N TYR A 72 1.66 -19.47 7.70
CA TYR A 72 2.07 -18.95 9.00
C TYR A 72 0.84 -18.56 9.80
N GLU A 73 0.81 -19.02 11.02
CA GLU A 73 -0.19 -18.60 12.00
C GLU A 73 0.31 -17.38 12.74
N LEU A 74 -0.61 -16.46 13.04
CA LEU A 74 -0.30 -15.31 13.89
C LEU A 74 -0.58 -15.66 15.36
N PRO A 75 0.30 -15.25 16.28
CA PRO A 75 0.08 -15.42 17.72
C PRO A 75 -0.94 -14.37 18.22
N CYS A 76 -2.16 -14.42 17.68
CA CYS A 76 -3.24 -13.50 18.01
C CYS A 76 -3.68 -13.68 19.46
N ARG A 77 -3.87 -12.58 20.20
CA ARG A 77 -4.45 -12.57 21.53
C ARG A 77 -5.99 -12.65 21.50
N THR A 78 -6.57 -12.10 20.42
CA THR A 78 -8.02 -12.17 20.18
C THR A 78 -8.29 -12.52 18.73
N THR A 79 -9.45 -13.08 18.43
CA THR A 79 -9.86 -13.53 17.09
C THR A 79 -11.07 -12.75 16.52
N ASP A 80 -11.45 -11.67 17.16
CA ASP A 80 -12.60 -10.82 16.79
C ASP A 80 -12.26 -9.80 15.70
N PHE A 81 -11.27 -10.09 14.85
CA PHE A 81 -10.91 -9.25 13.70
C PHE A 81 -11.60 -9.72 12.41
N VAL A 82 -11.79 -8.78 11.50
CA VAL A 82 -12.40 -9.03 10.17
C VAL A 82 -11.34 -9.45 9.15
N PHE A 83 -10.17 -8.80 9.20
CA PHE A 83 -9.08 -9.06 8.26
C PHE A 83 -7.71 -8.86 8.90
N VAL A 84 -6.75 -9.50 8.26
CA VAL A 84 -5.31 -9.32 8.52
C VAL A 84 -4.71 -8.63 7.30
N LYS A 85 -3.84 -7.66 7.51
CA LYS A 85 -3.06 -7.03 6.44
C LYS A 85 -1.56 -7.22 6.68
N LEU A 86 -0.81 -7.11 5.58
CA LEU A 86 0.64 -7.16 5.55
C LEU A 86 1.19 -5.83 5.05
N THR A 87 2.32 -5.44 5.58
CA THR A 87 3.15 -4.37 5.01
C THR A 87 4.61 -4.80 5.04
N TYR A 88 5.31 -4.54 3.94
CA TYR A 88 6.76 -4.68 3.85
C TYR A 88 7.35 -3.29 3.75
N SER A 89 8.08 -2.87 4.76
CA SER A 89 8.63 -1.54 4.89
C SER A 89 10.01 -1.61 5.56
N ASN A 90 10.96 -0.85 5.06
CA ASN A 90 12.34 -0.82 5.53
C ASN A 90 12.96 -2.22 5.72
N SER A 91 12.82 -3.09 4.70
CA SER A 91 13.31 -4.49 4.71
C SER A 91 12.75 -5.37 5.84
N GLN A 92 11.64 -4.98 6.44
CA GLN A 92 10.93 -5.73 7.48
C GLN A 92 9.49 -6.02 7.10
N LEU A 93 9.00 -7.18 7.48
CA LEU A 93 7.63 -7.60 7.26
C LEU A 93 6.83 -7.50 8.55
N PHE A 94 5.74 -6.76 8.47
CA PHE A 94 4.77 -6.63 9.55
C PHE A 94 3.42 -7.15 9.12
N SER A 95 2.68 -7.63 10.09
CA SER A 95 1.27 -7.96 9.94
C SER A 95 0.45 -7.25 10.98
N TYR A 96 -0.78 -6.92 10.67
CA TYR A 96 -1.70 -6.30 11.62
C TYR A 96 -3.15 -6.68 11.34
N THR A 97 -3.94 -6.75 12.40
CA THR A 97 -5.37 -6.94 12.33
C THR A 97 -6.09 -5.58 12.30
N ASN A 98 -7.29 -5.53 11.73
CA ASN A 98 -8.07 -4.28 11.76
C ASN A 98 -8.40 -3.80 13.18
N ASN A 99 -8.44 -4.69 14.17
CA ASN A 99 -8.82 -4.41 15.55
C ASN A 99 -7.65 -4.09 16.50
N GLY A 100 -6.45 -3.82 15.98
CA GLY A 100 -5.38 -3.24 16.80
C GLY A 100 -4.14 -4.09 17.04
N GLN A 101 -4.16 -5.39 16.76
CA GLN A 101 -3.01 -6.26 17.00
C GLN A 101 -1.95 -6.08 15.90
N ILE A 102 -0.68 -5.95 16.28
CA ILE A 102 0.47 -5.78 15.37
C ILE A 102 1.50 -6.87 15.64
N PHE A 103 2.04 -7.42 14.57
CA PHE A 103 3.01 -8.51 14.58
C PHE A 103 4.21 -8.17 13.69
N HIS A 104 5.36 -8.68 14.06
CA HIS A 104 6.59 -8.61 13.29
C HIS A 104 7.04 -10.01 12.87
N TYR A 105 7.43 -10.17 11.63
CA TYR A 105 8.07 -11.39 11.16
C TYR A 105 9.55 -11.36 11.48
N ASP A 106 10.00 -12.36 12.23
CA ASP A 106 11.41 -12.57 12.54
C ASP A 106 12.01 -13.59 11.57
N GLU A 107 12.86 -13.12 10.69
CA GLU A 107 13.47 -13.94 9.65
C GLU A 107 14.33 -15.08 10.20
N PRO A 108 15.19 -14.89 11.24
CA PRO A 108 16.00 -15.95 11.80
C PRO A 108 15.22 -17.15 12.36
N THR A 109 14.08 -16.90 12.98
CA THR A 109 13.22 -17.95 13.54
C THR A 109 12.12 -18.40 12.57
N ASP A 110 11.94 -17.67 11.47
CA ASP A 110 10.90 -17.89 10.46
C ASP A 110 9.48 -17.93 11.08
N GLN A 111 9.17 -16.94 11.95
CA GLN A 111 7.92 -16.85 12.71
C GLN A 111 7.45 -15.40 12.87
N PHE A 112 6.15 -15.25 13.12
CA PHE A 112 5.59 -13.95 13.54
C PHE A 112 5.55 -13.85 15.07
N PHE A 113 5.97 -12.70 15.58
CA PHE A 113 5.90 -12.36 17.00
C PHE A 113 4.89 -11.23 17.22
N PHE A 114 4.14 -11.32 18.30
CA PHE A 114 3.27 -10.24 18.74
C PHE A 114 4.11 -9.05 19.21
N LEU A 115 3.79 -7.84 18.74
CA LEU A 115 4.43 -6.61 19.17
C LEU A 115 3.58 -5.84 20.17
N THR A 116 2.35 -5.50 19.80
CA THR A 116 1.45 -4.66 20.61
C THR A 116 0.00 -4.82 20.16
N ASP A 117 -0.93 -4.38 20.99
CA ASP A 117 -2.35 -4.20 20.65
C ASP A 117 -2.78 -2.77 21.02
N LEU A 118 -3.17 -1.99 20.02
CA LEU A 118 -3.58 -0.60 20.22
C LEU A 118 -4.79 -0.47 21.16
N ARG A 119 -5.67 -1.45 21.22
CA ARG A 119 -6.83 -1.44 22.13
C ARG A 119 -6.40 -1.51 23.60
N GLU A 120 -5.42 -2.38 23.90
CA GLU A 120 -4.89 -2.51 25.23
C GLU A 120 -4.13 -1.25 25.65
N GLU A 121 -3.29 -0.72 24.74
CA GLU A 121 -2.45 0.45 25.03
C GLU A 121 -3.23 1.77 25.12
N THR A 122 -4.39 1.86 24.48
CA THR A 122 -5.21 3.08 24.46
C THR A 122 -6.50 2.99 25.27
N ASP A 123 -6.77 1.82 25.86
CA ASP A 123 -8.05 1.50 26.54
C ASP A 123 -9.27 1.81 25.65
N ASN A 124 -9.16 1.53 24.36
CA ASN A 124 -10.20 1.80 23.36
C ASN A 124 -10.52 0.56 22.53
N SER A 125 -11.60 -0.12 22.87
CA SER A 125 -12.03 -1.36 22.21
C SER A 125 -12.49 -1.18 20.75
N HIS A 126 -12.76 0.05 20.30
CA HIS A 126 -13.27 0.37 18.97
C HIS A 126 -12.21 0.92 18.02
N ILE A 127 -10.95 0.96 18.43
CA ILE A 127 -9.86 1.44 17.56
C ILE A 127 -9.68 0.50 16.36
N THR A 128 -9.44 1.10 15.20
CA THR A 128 -9.09 0.36 13.99
C THR A 128 -7.80 0.88 13.39
N ILE A 129 -7.00 -0.02 12.80
CA ILE A 129 -5.77 0.33 12.08
C ILE A 129 -6.09 0.45 10.58
N GLY A 130 -5.76 1.60 9.99
CA GLY A 130 -5.83 1.83 8.55
C GLY A 130 -4.62 1.25 7.82
N THR A 131 -3.42 1.67 8.23
CA THR A 131 -2.16 1.18 7.69
C THR A 131 -1.00 1.39 8.68
N ILE A 132 0.08 0.64 8.50
CA ILE A 132 1.35 0.84 9.20
C ILE A 132 2.50 0.92 8.21
N VAL A 133 3.53 1.71 8.51
CA VAL A 133 4.80 1.77 7.78
C VAL A 133 5.96 1.89 8.76
N ALA A 134 7.14 1.37 8.41
CA ALA A 134 8.36 1.54 9.18
C ALA A 134 9.28 2.58 8.52
N ASP A 135 9.88 3.47 9.30
CA ASP A 135 10.92 4.38 8.83
C ASP A 135 12.30 3.72 8.79
N THR A 136 13.31 4.46 8.36
CA THR A 136 14.69 3.99 8.24
C THR A 136 15.33 3.63 9.59
N SER A 137 14.76 4.11 10.70
CA SER A 137 15.18 3.78 12.07
C SER A 137 14.38 2.64 12.70
N ASN A 138 13.51 1.97 11.91
CA ASN A 138 12.60 0.90 12.35
C ASN A 138 11.52 1.35 13.34
N VAL A 139 11.23 2.65 13.41
CA VAL A 139 10.06 3.15 14.13
C VAL A 139 8.80 2.85 13.28
N LEU A 140 7.79 2.23 13.89
CA LEU A 140 6.51 2.01 13.23
C LEU A 140 5.61 3.24 13.38
N TRP A 141 5.09 3.69 12.26
CA TRP A 141 4.08 4.73 12.17
C TRP A 141 2.74 4.08 11.85
N ILE A 142 1.74 4.34 12.67
CA ILE A 142 0.46 3.63 12.68
C ILE A 142 -0.68 4.62 12.47
N ALA A 143 -1.37 4.50 11.35
CA ALA A 143 -2.62 5.22 11.09
C ALA A 143 -3.78 4.49 11.77
N SER A 144 -4.53 5.19 12.58
CA SER A 144 -5.69 4.62 13.28
C SER A 144 -6.91 5.52 13.24
N SER A 145 -8.07 4.97 13.63
CA SER A 145 -9.34 5.70 13.71
C SER A 145 -9.37 6.80 14.78
N ILE A 146 -8.36 6.88 15.66
CA ILE A 146 -8.27 7.89 16.71
C ILE A 146 -6.99 8.73 16.63
N GLY A 147 -6.27 8.66 15.52
CA GLY A 147 -5.08 9.44 15.28
C GLY A 147 -3.88 8.64 14.82
N LEU A 148 -2.75 9.32 14.76
CA LEU A 148 -1.46 8.75 14.37
C LEU A 148 -0.68 8.36 15.61
N PHE A 149 -0.08 7.18 15.56
CA PHE A 149 0.81 6.67 16.60
C PHE A 149 2.18 6.34 16.04
N LYS A 150 3.19 6.41 16.88
CA LYS A 150 4.50 5.78 16.67
C LYS A 150 4.73 4.69 17.70
N TYR A 151 5.35 3.60 17.27
CA TYR A 151 5.80 2.52 18.15
C TYR A 151 7.31 2.38 18.00
N GLU A 152 8.02 2.61 19.09
CA GLU A 152 9.47 2.63 19.17
C GLU A 152 9.92 2.09 20.52
N ASN A 153 10.90 1.19 20.54
CA ASN A 153 11.46 0.62 21.77
C ASN A 153 10.40 0.03 22.73
N ASN A 154 9.40 -0.65 22.18
CA ASN A 154 8.24 -1.21 22.90
C ASN A 154 7.34 -0.16 23.57
N ILE A 155 7.38 1.08 23.11
CA ILE A 155 6.54 2.17 23.62
C ILE A 155 5.67 2.69 22.48
N LEU A 156 4.35 2.67 22.70
CA LEU A 156 3.38 3.31 21.82
C LEU A 156 3.17 4.77 22.26
N THR A 157 3.32 5.69 21.32
CA THR A 157 3.14 7.13 21.58
C THR A 157 2.19 7.73 20.56
N LYS A 158 1.14 8.41 21.00
CA LYS A 158 0.24 9.17 20.12
C LYS A 158 0.91 10.46 19.67
N ILE A 159 0.81 10.76 18.38
CA ILE A 159 1.32 12.03 17.83
C ILE A 159 0.29 13.14 18.13
N PRO A 160 0.73 14.25 18.75
CA PRO A 160 -0.16 15.36 19.07
C PRO A 160 -0.84 15.94 17.82
N GLN A 161 -2.03 16.51 18.00
CA GLN A 161 -2.79 17.21 16.95
C GLN A 161 -3.17 16.33 15.74
N THR A 162 -3.21 15.01 15.92
CA THR A 162 -3.66 14.05 14.90
C THR A 162 -4.88 13.26 15.39
N GLU A 163 -5.83 13.93 16.06
CA GLU A 163 -6.97 13.30 16.75
C GLU A 163 -8.12 12.92 15.80
N GLU A 164 -7.82 12.75 14.52
CA GLU A 164 -8.77 12.39 13.48
C GLU A 164 -8.58 10.93 13.04
N ASP A 165 -9.59 10.39 12.37
CA ASP A 165 -9.50 9.10 11.72
C ASP A 165 -8.55 9.14 10.52
N ILE A 166 -7.32 8.66 10.74
CA ILE A 166 -6.29 8.59 9.70
C ILE A 166 -6.55 7.38 8.81
N LYS A 167 -6.93 7.64 7.57
CA LYS A 167 -7.31 6.59 6.60
C LYS A 167 -6.11 5.81 6.08
N HIS A 168 -5.04 6.52 5.75
CA HIS A 168 -3.82 5.93 5.21
C HIS A 168 -2.62 6.85 5.41
N LEU A 169 -1.41 6.29 5.37
CA LEU A 169 -0.16 7.05 5.40
C LEU A 169 0.91 6.45 4.46
N THR A 170 1.84 7.27 4.02
CA THR A 170 3.03 6.87 3.23
C THR A 170 4.15 7.89 3.41
N PHE A 171 5.41 7.47 3.25
CA PHE A 171 6.54 8.39 3.31
C PHE A 171 6.58 9.33 2.09
N TYR A 172 6.88 10.59 2.35
CA TYR A 172 7.30 11.57 1.35
C TYR A 172 8.83 11.51 1.17
N ASP A 173 9.55 11.53 2.28
CA ASP A 173 11.00 11.36 2.40
C ASP A 173 11.33 10.76 3.80
N ASP A 174 12.61 10.69 4.15
CA ASP A 174 13.07 10.11 5.42
C ASP A 174 12.57 10.86 6.67
N ASN A 175 12.12 12.12 6.52
CA ASN A 175 11.68 12.97 7.62
C ASN A 175 10.21 13.36 7.57
N HIS A 176 9.50 12.99 6.51
CA HIS A 176 8.12 13.42 6.33
C HIS A 176 7.20 12.27 5.91
N LEU A 177 6.01 12.26 6.50
CA LEU A 177 4.91 11.37 6.16
C LEU A 177 3.74 12.14 5.58
N PHE A 178 3.21 11.69 4.45
CA PHE A 178 1.84 12.04 4.08
C PHE A 178 0.87 11.20 4.89
N TYR A 179 -0.19 11.82 5.37
CA TYR A 179 -1.35 11.11 5.88
C TYR A 179 -2.65 11.71 5.35
N ILE A 180 -3.67 10.91 5.26
CA ILE A 180 -4.99 11.30 4.74
C ILE A 180 -6.05 11.06 5.80
N THR A 181 -6.90 12.08 5.98
CA THR A 181 -8.15 12.03 6.73
C THR A 181 -9.33 12.32 5.79
N SER A 182 -10.54 12.26 6.28
CA SER A 182 -11.72 12.76 5.52
C SER A 182 -11.62 14.25 5.22
N ALA A 183 -10.92 15.04 6.06
CA ALA A 183 -10.72 16.47 5.89
C ALA A 183 -9.69 16.85 4.82
N GLY A 184 -8.79 15.92 4.44
CA GLY A 184 -7.81 16.21 3.38
C GLY A 184 -6.48 15.50 3.50
N ILE A 185 -5.46 16.11 2.89
CA ILE A 185 -4.09 15.60 2.81
C ILE A 185 -3.21 16.46 3.70
N SER A 186 -2.47 15.82 4.60
CA SER A 186 -1.52 16.48 5.49
C SER A 186 -0.12 15.89 5.36
N LEU A 187 0.87 16.70 5.68
CA LEU A 187 2.28 16.33 5.76
C LEU A 187 2.74 16.49 7.21
N LEU A 188 3.24 15.42 7.79
CA LEU A 188 3.84 15.38 9.12
C LEU A 188 5.37 15.43 8.99
N ASN A 189 6.02 16.29 9.77
CA ASN A 189 7.45 16.19 10.04
C ASN A 189 7.65 15.22 11.22
N ILE A 190 8.32 14.08 10.99
CA ILE A 190 8.46 13.03 11.99
C ILE A 190 9.40 13.40 13.14
N SER A 191 10.35 14.32 12.92
CA SER A 191 11.31 14.74 13.93
C SER A 191 10.71 15.76 14.90
N THR A 192 9.85 16.67 14.41
CA THR A 192 9.22 17.73 15.23
C THR A 192 7.80 17.40 15.67
N SER A 193 7.18 16.37 15.07
CA SER A 193 5.78 16.01 15.21
C SER A 193 4.82 17.13 14.77
N GLU A 194 5.29 18.09 13.97
CA GLU A 194 4.47 19.17 13.43
C GLU A 194 3.76 18.70 12.15
N SER A 195 2.47 18.94 12.10
CA SER A 195 1.62 18.62 10.95
C SER A 195 1.18 19.86 10.20
N ARG A 196 1.13 19.77 8.88
CA ARG A 196 0.66 20.83 7.98
C ARG A 196 -0.35 20.28 6.99
N LEU A 197 -1.55 20.88 6.95
CA LEU A 197 -2.53 20.58 5.92
C LEU A 197 -2.05 21.11 4.56
N LEU A 198 -2.00 20.23 3.56
CA LEU A 198 -1.60 20.56 2.18
C LEU A 198 -2.80 20.79 1.28
N TYR A 199 -3.87 20.02 1.49
CA TYR A 199 -5.09 20.09 0.71
C TYR A 199 -6.28 19.83 1.61
N SER A 200 -7.26 20.74 1.59
CA SER A 200 -8.53 20.59 2.29
C SER A 200 -9.55 19.94 1.37
N ASN A 201 -10.05 18.77 1.77
CA ASN A 201 -11.11 18.07 1.05
C ASN A 201 -12.48 18.62 1.48
N THR A 202 -13.30 18.97 0.51
CA THR A 202 -14.67 19.46 0.72
C THR A 202 -15.74 18.48 0.24
N THR A 203 -15.30 17.29 -0.23
CA THR A 203 -16.17 16.25 -0.76
C THR A 203 -16.11 15.01 0.14
N GLU A 204 -16.99 14.03 -0.12
CA GLU A 204 -16.97 12.73 0.58
C GLU A 204 -15.99 11.73 -0.05
N ASP A 205 -15.21 12.13 -1.06
CA ASP A 205 -14.35 11.24 -1.82
C ASP A 205 -13.28 10.53 -0.96
N PHE A 206 -12.84 11.20 0.13
CA PHE A 206 -11.84 10.67 1.06
C PHE A 206 -12.44 9.97 2.28
N PHE A 207 -13.73 9.66 2.27
CA PHE A 207 -14.34 8.90 3.37
C PHE A 207 -13.65 7.55 3.59
N GLN A 208 -13.25 6.88 2.49
CA GLN A 208 -12.43 5.67 2.53
C GLN A 208 -11.25 5.81 1.56
N VAL A 209 -10.02 5.67 2.07
CA VAL A 209 -8.78 5.67 1.28
C VAL A 209 -8.02 4.37 1.56
N PRO A 210 -8.35 3.28 0.86
CA PRO A 210 -7.71 1.99 1.06
C PRO A 210 -6.28 1.91 0.53
N SER A 211 -5.86 2.83 -0.34
CA SER A 211 -4.52 2.82 -0.90
C SER A 211 -3.95 4.21 -1.15
N LEU A 212 -2.66 4.36 -0.86
CA LEU A 212 -1.89 5.59 -1.02
C LEU A 212 -0.48 5.23 -1.51
N TYR A 213 0.02 5.98 -2.48
CA TYR A 213 1.36 5.79 -3.02
C TYR A 213 1.97 7.14 -3.43
N TYR A 214 3.16 7.45 -2.92
CA TYR A 214 3.92 8.60 -3.36
C TYR A 214 4.90 8.23 -4.46
N ASP A 215 4.80 8.91 -5.59
CA ASP A 215 5.73 8.81 -6.73
C ASP A 215 6.69 9.99 -6.70
N ASP A 216 7.92 9.74 -6.27
CA ASP A 216 8.96 10.76 -6.18
C ASP A 216 9.40 11.29 -7.56
N GLN A 217 9.34 10.48 -8.60
CA GLN A 217 9.73 10.90 -9.95
C GLN A 217 8.71 11.88 -10.54
N LEU A 218 7.43 11.59 -10.38
CA LEU A 218 6.34 12.44 -10.86
C LEU A 218 5.96 13.53 -9.87
N LYS A 219 6.47 13.51 -8.63
CA LYS A 219 6.07 14.38 -7.52
C LYS A 219 4.55 14.37 -7.30
N ARG A 220 3.98 13.17 -7.33
CA ARG A 220 2.54 12.92 -7.18
C ARG A 220 2.24 11.97 -6.05
N LEU A 221 1.28 12.34 -5.23
CA LEU A 221 0.66 11.45 -4.27
C LEU A 221 -0.60 10.84 -4.89
N TRP A 222 -0.54 9.56 -5.20
CA TRP A 222 -1.63 8.79 -5.77
C TRP A 222 -2.56 8.30 -4.67
N ILE A 223 -3.87 8.47 -4.85
CA ILE A 223 -4.88 8.24 -3.83
C ILE A 223 -5.96 7.34 -4.43
N GLY A 224 -6.01 6.11 -3.96
CA GLY A 224 -7.09 5.19 -4.29
C GLY A 224 -8.21 5.31 -3.27
N THR A 225 -9.42 5.58 -3.74
CA THR A 225 -10.60 5.73 -2.88
C THR A 225 -11.48 4.50 -2.89
N GLY A 226 -12.37 4.39 -1.91
CA GLY A 226 -13.31 3.28 -1.78
C GLY A 226 -14.48 3.33 -2.76
N SER A 227 -14.80 4.50 -3.34
CA SER A 227 -15.99 4.67 -4.18
C SER A 227 -15.83 5.64 -5.34
N ALA A 228 -14.89 6.60 -5.24
CA ALA A 228 -14.73 7.67 -6.23
C ALA A 228 -13.65 7.39 -7.28
N GLY A 229 -12.91 6.27 -7.13
CA GLY A 229 -11.85 5.87 -8.06
C GLY A 229 -10.47 6.37 -7.65
N LEU A 230 -9.65 6.74 -8.63
CA LEU A 230 -8.24 7.09 -8.45
C LEU A 230 -8.02 8.59 -8.65
N PHE A 231 -7.33 9.21 -7.69
CA PHE A 231 -6.90 10.61 -7.74
C PHE A 231 -5.39 10.70 -7.65
N TYR A 232 -4.83 11.86 -7.93
CA TYR A 232 -3.49 12.24 -7.50
C TYR A 232 -3.45 13.68 -7.02
N TYR A 233 -2.65 13.93 -5.99
CA TYR A 233 -2.28 15.27 -5.56
C TYR A 233 -0.91 15.62 -6.16
N ASP A 234 -0.87 16.69 -6.96
CA ASP A 234 0.38 17.20 -7.55
C ASP A 234 1.07 18.11 -6.54
N ILE A 235 2.24 17.69 -6.03
CA ILE A 235 2.98 18.39 -4.99
C ILE A 235 3.47 19.76 -5.48
N ILE A 236 3.83 19.86 -6.76
CA ILE A 236 4.38 21.10 -7.35
C ILE A 236 3.24 22.10 -7.58
N ARG A 237 2.14 21.63 -8.16
CA ARG A 237 0.97 22.47 -8.47
C ARG A 237 0.07 22.73 -7.27
N LYS A 238 0.24 21.96 -6.20
CA LYS A 238 -0.60 21.99 -4.98
C LYS A 238 -2.08 21.83 -5.28
N SER A 239 -2.42 20.92 -6.18
CA SER A 239 -3.79 20.67 -6.63
C SER A 239 -4.12 19.20 -6.69
N LEU A 240 -5.35 18.86 -6.30
CA LEU A 240 -5.90 17.53 -6.53
C LEU A 240 -6.45 17.45 -7.94
N SER A 241 -6.20 16.33 -8.61
CA SER A 241 -6.76 16.05 -9.94
C SER A 241 -7.16 14.59 -10.00
N ASP A 242 -8.31 14.32 -10.55
CA ASP A 242 -8.68 12.96 -10.96
C ASP A 242 -7.86 12.57 -12.18
N ILE A 243 -7.70 11.27 -12.39
CA ILE A 243 -6.96 10.80 -13.54
C ILE A 243 -7.85 10.91 -14.77
N PRO A 244 -7.42 11.63 -15.82
CA PRO A 244 -8.16 11.75 -17.05
C PRO A 244 -8.02 10.48 -17.91
N ILE A 245 -8.21 9.30 -17.32
CA ILE A 245 -8.29 8.05 -18.06
C ILE A 245 -9.73 7.91 -18.56
N ARG A 246 -9.89 8.01 -19.85
CA ARG A 246 -11.18 7.84 -20.50
C ARG A 246 -11.75 6.48 -20.12
N ASN A 247 -12.93 6.46 -19.48
CA ASN A 247 -13.63 5.27 -18.99
C ASN A 247 -12.93 4.55 -17.79
N PHE A 248 -12.13 5.24 -17.00
CA PHE A 248 -11.63 4.65 -15.75
C PHE A 248 -12.82 4.40 -14.80
N PRO A 249 -13.01 3.17 -14.31
CA PRO A 249 -14.16 2.85 -13.48
C PRO A 249 -14.09 3.56 -12.14
N LYS A 250 -15.19 4.14 -11.68
CA LYS A 250 -15.37 4.63 -10.31
C LYS A 250 -15.64 3.44 -9.39
N GLN A 251 -14.58 2.68 -9.11
CA GLN A 251 -14.62 1.48 -8.26
C GLN A 251 -13.55 1.61 -7.16
N PRO A 252 -13.63 0.81 -6.10
CA PRO A 252 -12.61 0.78 -5.07
C PRO A 252 -11.22 0.50 -5.64
N ILE A 253 -10.25 1.36 -5.31
CA ILE A 253 -8.84 1.17 -5.66
C ILE A 253 -8.10 0.65 -4.43
N LEU A 254 -8.05 -0.66 -4.30
CA LEU A 254 -7.57 -1.33 -3.09
C LEU A 254 -6.05 -1.32 -2.95
N ALA A 255 -5.31 -1.18 -4.06
CA ALA A 255 -3.85 -1.12 -4.04
C ALA A 255 -3.30 -0.31 -5.21
N ILE A 256 -2.25 0.46 -4.93
CA ILE A 256 -1.44 1.16 -5.92
C ILE A 256 0.00 0.70 -5.72
N ARG A 257 0.66 0.27 -6.80
CA ARG A 257 2.05 -0.19 -6.76
C ARG A 257 2.78 0.30 -8.01
N LYS A 258 4.05 0.61 -7.86
CA LYS A 258 4.95 0.92 -8.97
C LYS A 258 5.49 -0.38 -9.58
N ASP A 259 5.56 -0.44 -10.90
CA ASP A 259 6.26 -1.51 -11.61
C ASP A 259 7.78 -1.29 -11.50
N ALA A 260 8.54 -2.38 -11.43
CA ALA A 260 10.01 -2.36 -11.38
C ALA A 260 10.67 -1.86 -12.67
N LYS A 261 9.91 -1.71 -13.75
CA LYS A 261 10.41 -1.34 -15.08
C LYS A 261 10.39 0.17 -15.37
N ASN A 262 9.80 0.99 -14.49
CA ASN A 262 9.69 2.45 -14.67
C ASN A 262 10.19 3.18 -13.44
#